data_099dc5ab26e2552afbe5313afd52578b
#
_entry.id   099dc5ab26e2552afbe5313afd52578b
#
_cell.length_a   1.000
_cell.length_b   1.000
_cell.length_c   1.000
_cell.angle_alpha   90.00
_cell.angle_beta   90.00
_cell.angle_gamma   90.00
#
_symmetry.space_group_name_H-M   'P 1'
#
loop_
_entity.id
_entity.type
_entity.pdbx_description
1 polymer ?
#
loop_
_entity_poly.entity_id
_entity_poly.type
_entity_poly.pdbx_seq_one_letter_code
_entity_poly.pdbx_strand_id
1 'polypeptide(L)'
;MKGKSIYKSLVGLMFFGALQAFTSCSDEPDAENYYTFTGEMVSDYLDNRPEQFSDFTKVLQRSGLYGMMATYGTYTCLAPTNEAMAQYLKERGFSSVEELTKEECDTLSWNHIIAETYFTTDLSDGKIPTANMNERFLTFSCDSDAVEGGNVMYYVNMASKLVVRDDSVENGVVHTLNRVIQPSSAYLPELLLEDKNISLFTSALTLTGLNDSLYEYIDNTYYCDPDSVNKGIPFHRTGAEYRMYYPANRMKRFTALVETNKVFAEAGIHNLDDLKAYAKDVYDKMYPEDAGLYDEDWTNRKNPLNRFIAYHLLPYYGAINDFTISESGIDYKTTCAMPNLIDCTDWYTTMMPGTVMKMSSPSEGLFINRKGVASRFSVRGTKVYTPTEMKTIHDQDLAEAGLPVDTLNQQALNGIYHYIDNVLTYNEETRDVVFNDRIRWNVVTMS
;
A
#
# COMPACT_ATOMS: atom_id res chain seq x y z
N MET A 1 88.51 15.23 -11.79
CA MET A 1 87.57 16.27 -12.23
C MET A 1 86.42 15.71 -13.10
N LYS A 2 85.74 14.64 -12.72
CA LYS A 2 84.54 14.10 -13.47
C LYS A 2 83.27 14.02 -12.64
N GLY A 3 83.22 14.43 -11.38
CA GLY A 3 82.07 14.34 -10.49
C GLY A 3 81.11 15.55 -10.54
N LYS A 4 81.59 16.73 -10.92
CA LYS A 4 80.81 18.00 -10.90
C LYS A 4 79.84 18.21 -12.08
N SER A 5 80.05 17.48 -13.20
CA SER A 5 79.20 17.61 -14.38
C SER A 5 77.92 16.80 -14.28
N ILE A 6 77.98 15.63 -13.62
CA ILE A 6 76.79 14.75 -13.46
C ILE A 6 75.77 15.35 -12.52
N TYR A 7 76.23 16.05 -11.46
CA TYR A 7 75.34 16.69 -10.49
C TYR A 7 74.52 17.85 -11.04
N LYS A 8 75.14 18.63 -11.96
CA LYS A 8 74.40 19.73 -12.65
C LYS A 8 73.36 19.24 -13.65
N SER A 9 73.61 18.10 -14.29
CA SER A 9 72.60 17.47 -15.19
C SER A 9 71.48 16.82 -14.43
N LEU A 10 71.74 16.22 -13.25
CA LEU A 10 70.68 15.61 -12.40
C LEU A 10 69.76 16.68 -11.77
N VAL A 11 70.35 17.81 -11.34
CA VAL A 11 69.56 18.90 -10.76
C VAL A 11 68.70 19.60 -11.84
N GLY A 12 69.23 19.73 -13.08
CA GLY A 12 68.47 20.25 -14.22
C GLY A 12 67.30 19.35 -14.61
N LEU A 13 67.49 18.03 -14.56
CA LEU A 13 66.40 17.06 -14.83
C LEU A 13 65.33 17.04 -13.75
N MET A 14 65.71 17.20 -12.46
CA MET A 14 64.74 17.33 -11.35
C MET A 14 63.94 18.62 -11.41
N PHE A 15 64.53 19.74 -11.84
CA PHE A 15 63.81 21.02 -11.99
C PHE A 15 62.85 21.02 -13.20
N PHE A 16 63.17 20.28 -14.27
CA PHE A 16 62.26 20.12 -15.42
C PHE A 16 61.13 19.18 -15.12
N GLY A 17 61.35 18.14 -14.30
CA GLY A 17 60.33 17.22 -13.83
C GLY A 17 59.35 17.87 -12.82
N ALA A 18 59.83 18.82 -12.02
CA ALA A 18 58.99 19.54 -11.05
C ALA A 18 58.13 20.64 -11.68
N LEU A 19 58.50 21.19 -12.88
CA LEU A 19 57.69 22.18 -13.59
C LEU A 19 56.52 21.57 -14.37
N GLN A 20 56.54 20.25 -14.63
CA GLN A 20 55.45 19.57 -15.32
C GLN A 20 54.36 19.07 -14.33
N ALA A 21 54.63 19.13 -13.01
CA ALA A 21 53.63 18.67 -12.01
C ALA A 21 52.62 19.76 -11.62
N PHE A 22 52.71 20.98 -12.16
CA PHE A 22 51.79 22.08 -11.86
C PHE A 22 50.87 22.47 -13.03
N THR A 23 50.84 21.68 -14.10
CA THR A 23 49.86 21.89 -15.22
C THR A 23 48.74 20.89 -15.22
N SER A 24 48.44 20.26 -14.06
CA SER A 24 47.29 19.44 -13.89
C SER A 24 46.41 20.10 -12.85
N CYS A 25 45.39 20.73 -13.31
CA CYS A 25 44.10 21.12 -12.77
C CYS A 25 43.78 22.58 -13.15
N SER A 26 43.52 22.78 -14.43
CA SER A 26 42.56 23.76 -14.86
C SER A 26 41.52 23.01 -15.72
N ASP A 27 40.94 21.97 -15.14
CA ASP A 27 39.61 21.58 -15.53
C ASP A 27 38.68 22.55 -14.81
N GLU A 28 38.64 23.80 -15.29
CA GLU A 28 37.34 24.48 -15.27
C GLU A 28 36.41 23.53 -16.00
N PRO A 29 35.31 23.04 -15.36
CA PRO A 29 34.33 22.22 -16.08
C PRO A 29 33.95 23.00 -17.33
N ASP A 30 34.24 22.45 -18.50
CA ASP A 30 33.80 23.02 -19.75
C ASP A 30 32.31 23.33 -19.58
N ALA A 31 31.90 24.55 -19.84
CA ALA A 31 30.49 24.97 -19.78
C ALA A 31 29.60 24.12 -20.70
N GLU A 32 30.20 23.34 -21.62
CA GLU A 32 29.57 22.33 -22.47
C GLU A 32 29.27 21.02 -21.72
N ASN A 33 29.87 20.76 -20.55
CA ASN A 33 29.61 19.59 -19.71
C ASN A 33 28.63 19.85 -18.55
N TYR A 34 28.05 21.04 -18.47
CA TYR A 34 26.80 21.14 -17.72
C TYR A 34 25.76 20.31 -18.48
N TYR A 35 25.25 19.28 -17.82
CA TYR A 35 24.09 18.55 -18.30
C TYR A 35 22.98 19.56 -18.60
N THR A 36 22.94 20.05 -19.82
CA THR A 36 21.77 20.72 -20.37
C THR A 36 20.78 19.62 -20.63
N PHE A 37 19.73 19.54 -19.80
CA PHE A 37 18.62 18.65 -20.09
C PHE A 37 18.12 18.98 -21.47
N THR A 38 18.22 17.99 -22.36
CA THR A 38 17.69 18.05 -23.72
C THR A 38 16.34 17.39 -23.83
N GLY A 39 15.88 16.73 -22.73
CA GLY A 39 14.63 16.03 -22.64
C GLY A 39 13.50 16.83 -21.98
N GLU A 40 12.29 16.39 -22.15
CA GLU A 40 11.09 16.94 -21.49
C GLU A 40 11.11 16.65 -20.00
N MET A 41 10.88 17.66 -19.16
CA MET A 41 10.48 17.48 -17.76
C MET A 41 8.99 17.14 -17.68
N VAL A 42 8.50 16.72 -16.50
CA VAL A 42 7.05 16.52 -16.30
C VAL A 42 6.26 17.78 -16.68
N SER A 43 6.71 18.97 -16.29
CA SER A 43 6.08 20.25 -16.66
C SER A 43 6.02 20.45 -18.17
N ASP A 44 7.14 20.19 -18.88
CA ASP A 44 7.21 20.38 -20.32
C ASP A 44 6.31 19.37 -21.05
N TYR A 45 6.27 18.12 -20.55
CA TYR A 45 5.38 17.08 -21.07
C TYR A 45 3.91 17.51 -21.05
N LEU A 46 3.46 18.10 -19.92
CA LEU A 46 2.10 18.58 -19.76
C LEU A 46 1.82 19.82 -20.62
N ASP A 47 2.75 20.78 -20.66
CA ASP A 47 2.61 22.05 -21.42
C ASP A 47 2.61 21.82 -22.92
N ASN A 48 3.37 20.82 -23.42
CA ASN A 48 3.41 20.47 -24.82
C ASN A 48 2.15 19.71 -25.31
N ARG A 49 1.25 19.34 -24.37
CA ARG A 49 -0.01 18.60 -24.65
C ARG A 49 -1.22 19.27 -24.00
N PRO A 50 -1.47 20.59 -24.24
CA PRO A 50 -2.51 21.36 -23.56
C PRO A 50 -3.93 20.85 -23.87
N GLU A 51 -4.13 20.22 -25.04
CA GLU A 51 -5.39 19.57 -25.40
C GLU A 51 -5.73 18.40 -24.49
N GLN A 52 -4.75 17.82 -23.79
CA GLN A 52 -4.93 16.70 -22.86
C GLN A 52 -4.85 17.12 -21.39
N PHE A 53 -4.00 18.10 -21.04
CA PHE A 53 -3.61 18.35 -19.65
C PHE A 53 -3.74 19.80 -19.17
N SER A 54 -4.31 20.71 -19.97
CA SER A 54 -4.38 22.14 -19.62
C SER A 54 -5.00 22.40 -18.25
N ASP A 55 -6.03 21.63 -17.85
CA ASP A 55 -6.70 21.81 -16.57
C ASP A 55 -5.88 21.28 -15.41
N PHE A 56 -5.21 20.14 -15.58
CA PHE A 56 -4.29 19.62 -14.55
C PHE A 56 -3.05 20.50 -14.40
N THR A 57 -2.51 21.05 -15.50
CA THR A 57 -1.42 22.02 -15.47
C THR A 57 -1.80 23.26 -14.65
N LYS A 58 -3.03 23.81 -14.82
CA LYS A 58 -3.53 24.91 -13.99
C LYS A 58 -3.59 24.53 -12.50
N VAL A 59 -4.03 23.32 -12.17
CA VAL A 59 -4.05 22.82 -10.79
C VAL A 59 -2.65 22.82 -10.21
N LEU A 60 -1.64 22.27 -10.92
CA LEU A 60 -0.25 22.27 -10.50
C LEU A 60 0.32 23.70 -10.31
N GLN A 61 -0.05 24.63 -11.19
CA GLN A 61 0.36 26.03 -11.07
C GLN A 61 -0.26 26.71 -9.83
N ARG A 62 -1.54 26.50 -9.59
CA ARG A 62 -2.26 27.08 -8.45
C ARG A 62 -1.82 26.51 -7.10
N SER A 63 -1.45 25.23 -7.06
CA SER A 63 -0.88 24.58 -5.87
C SER A 63 0.58 24.98 -5.62
N GLY A 64 1.28 25.48 -6.63
CA GLY A 64 2.71 25.77 -6.56
C GLY A 64 3.63 24.59 -6.84
N LEU A 65 3.09 23.40 -7.13
CA LEU A 65 3.88 22.19 -7.46
C LEU A 65 4.47 22.22 -8.88
N TYR A 66 3.93 23.07 -9.76
CA TYR A 66 4.40 23.18 -11.14
C TYR A 66 5.92 23.42 -11.22
N GLY A 67 6.46 24.33 -10.38
CA GLY A 67 7.90 24.63 -10.34
C GLY A 67 8.75 23.42 -9.93
N MET A 68 8.24 22.56 -9.06
CA MET A 68 8.91 21.32 -8.68
C MET A 68 8.93 20.31 -9.84
N MET A 69 7.87 20.24 -10.63
CA MET A 69 7.80 19.38 -11.81
C MET A 69 8.72 19.85 -12.96
N ALA A 70 9.21 21.11 -12.90
CA ALA A 70 10.17 21.70 -13.82
C ALA A 70 11.63 21.56 -13.38
N THR A 71 11.89 20.89 -12.25
CA THR A 71 13.22 20.73 -11.68
C THR A 71 13.64 19.27 -11.58
N TYR A 72 14.89 19.05 -11.21
CA TYR A 72 15.42 17.71 -10.96
C TYR A 72 14.62 16.97 -9.90
N GLY A 73 14.47 15.67 -10.09
CA GLY A 73 13.78 14.80 -9.17
C GLY A 73 13.52 13.45 -9.79
N THR A 74 12.87 12.58 -9.04
CA THR A 74 12.39 11.28 -9.48
C THR A 74 10.89 11.23 -9.16
N TYR A 75 10.06 11.49 -10.16
CA TYR A 75 8.62 11.61 -9.95
C TYR A 75 7.84 10.59 -10.77
N THR A 76 6.75 10.09 -10.20
CA THR A 76 5.65 9.50 -10.95
C THR A 76 4.51 10.50 -10.97
N CYS A 77 4.20 11.01 -12.15
CA CYS A 77 3.07 11.90 -12.37
C CYS A 77 1.88 11.11 -12.92
N LEU A 78 0.81 11.01 -12.15
CA LEU A 78 -0.44 10.38 -12.52
C LEU A 78 -1.37 11.45 -13.09
N ALA A 79 -1.19 11.83 -14.37
CA ALA A 79 -1.81 12.99 -14.99
C ALA A 79 -3.24 12.69 -15.49
N PRO A 80 -4.31 13.28 -14.88
CA PRO A 80 -5.67 13.14 -15.38
C PRO A 80 -5.85 13.98 -16.66
N THR A 81 -6.59 13.42 -17.64
CA THR A 81 -6.94 14.15 -18.86
C THR A 81 -7.91 15.30 -18.58
N ASN A 82 -8.05 16.23 -19.53
CA ASN A 82 -9.05 17.31 -19.44
C ASN A 82 -10.48 16.76 -19.30
N GLU A 83 -10.81 15.61 -19.93
CA GLU A 83 -12.08 14.95 -19.76
C GLU A 83 -12.28 14.43 -18.33
N ALA A 84 -11.22 13.83 -17.76
CA ALA A 84 -11.22 13.37 -16.37
C ALA A 84 -11.41 14.55 -15.40
N MET A 85 -10.71 15.67 -15.65
CA MET A 85 -10.86 16.90 -14.88
C MET A 85 -12.27 17.49 -15.00
N ALA A 86 -12.82 17.54 -16.21
CA ALA A 86 -14.19 18.04 -16.44
C ALA A 86 -15.24 17.19 -15.71
N GLN A 87 -15.06 15.86 -15.71
CA GLN A 87 -15.94 14.97 -14.96
C GLN A 87 -15.84 15.23 -13.45
N TYR A 88 -14.63 15.33 -12.91
CA TYR A 88 -14.38 15.62 -11.49
C TYR A 88 -15.03 16.95 -11.06
N LEU A 89 -14.81 18.02 -11.83
CA LEU A 89 -15.38 19.33 -11.54
C LEU A 89 -16.91 19.27 -11.53
N LYS A 90 -17.51 18.61 -12.53
CA LYS A 90 -18.97 18.43 -12.62
C LYS A 90 -19.53 17.66 -11.42
N GLU A 91 -18.88 16.57 -10.99
CA GLU A 91 -19.28 15.77 -9.82
C GLU A 91 -19.25 16.61 -8.53
N ARG A 92 -18.35 17.60 -8.46
CA ARG A 92 -18.21 18.54 -7.33
C ARG A 92 -19.10 19.79 -7.46
N GLY A 93 -19.79 19.96 -8.58
CA GLY A 93 -20.64 21.12 -8.85
C GLY A 93 -19.89 22.38 -9.31
N PHE A 94 -18.64 22.22 -9.76
CA PHE A 94 -17.82 23.30 -10.33
C PHE A 94 -17.89 23.29 -11.86
N SER A 95 -17.70 24.47 -12.46
CA SER A 95 -17.68 24.66 -13.92
C SER A 95 -16.26 24.74 -14.48
N SER A 96 -15.28 25.09 -13.65
CA SER A 96 -13.89 25.23 -14.07
C SER A 96 -12.91 25.10 -12.91
N VAL A 97 -11.61 24.91 -13.23
CA VAL A 97 -10.52 24.83 -12.25
C VAL A 97 -10.35 26.12 -11.44
N GLU A 98 -10.71 27.26 -12.02
CA GLU A 98 -10.62 28.56 -11.39
C GLU A 98 -11.54 28.71 -10.16
N GLU A 99 -12.60 27.89 -10.07
CA GLU A 99 -13.53 27.86 -8.94
C GLU A 99 -12.99 27.07 -7.73
N LEU A 100 -11.99 26.21 -7.94
CA LEU A 100 -11.35 25.47 -6.86
C LEU A 100 -10.59 26.41 -5.93
N THR A 101 -10.61 26.15 -4.64
CA THR A 101 -9.74 26.84 -3.68
C THR A 101 -8.27 26.42 -3.85
N LYS A 102 -7.35 27.15 -3.23
CA LYS A 102 -5.94 26.75 -3.25
C LYS A 102 -5.75 25.40 -2.55
N GLU A 103 -6.39 25.18 -1.42
CA GLU A 103 -6.33 23.95 -0.64
C GLU A 103 -6.87 22.73 -1.43
N GLU A 104 -7.92 22.93 -2.23
CA GLU A 104 -8.41 21.88 -3.13
C GLU A 104 -7.42 21.57 -4.24
N CYS A 105 -6.79 22.60 -4.82
CA CYS A 105 -5.71 22.42 -5.80
C CYS A 105 -4.48 21.71 -5.18
N ASP A 106 -4.10 22.09 -3.96
CA ASP A 106 -3.00 21.44 -3.22
C ASP A 106 -3.29 19.95 -3.04
N THR A 107 -4.45 19.62 -2.49
CA THR A 107 -4.88 18.25 -2.25
C THR A 107 -4.94 17.44 -3.55
N LEU A 108 -5.53 18.02 -4.60
CA LEU A 108 -5.67 17.36 -5.89
C LEU A 108 -4.30 17.09 -6.51
N SER A 109 -3.40 18.06 -6.55
CA SER A 109 -2.06 17.88 -7.11
C SER A 109 -1.24 16.87 -6.30
N TRP A 110 -1.27 16.93 -4.95
CA TRP A 110 -0.54 16.01 -4.09
C TRP A 110 -1.03 14.56 -4.21
N ASN A 111 -2.30 14.36 -4.52
CA ASN A 111 -2.85 13.02 -4.75
C ASN A 111 -2.29 12.36 -6.02
N HIS A 112 -1.81 13.15 -6.98
CA HIS A 112 -1.38 12.68 -8.31
C HIS A 112 0.13 12.59 -8.50
N ILE A 113 0.93 12.96 -7.49
CA ILE A 113 2.38 12.94 -7.57
C ILE A 113 2.97 12.02 -6.51
N ILE A 114 3.87 11.12 -6.94
CA ILE A 114 4.70 10.29 -6.06
C ILE A 114 6.15 10.74 -6.25
N ALA A 115 6.88 10.96 -5.13
CA ALA A 115 8.28 11.39 -5.14
C ALA A 115 9.26 10.21 -5.34
N GLU A 116 8.95 9.33 -6.27
CA GLU A 116 9.73 8.20 -6.72
C GLU A 116 9.27 7.82 -8.13
N THR A 117 10.14 7.27 -8.97
CA THR A 117 9.80 6.85 -10.33
C THR A 117 9.35 5.40 -10.34
N TYR A 118 8.13 5.15 -10.81
CA TYR A 118 7.56 3.81 -10.98
C TYR A 118 7.02 3.63 -12.40
N PHE A 119 7.67 2.78 -13.18
CA PHE A 119 7.08 2.23 -14.40
C PHE A 119 6.07 1.13 -14.05
N THR A 120 5.14 0.84 -14.95
CA THR A 120 4.16 -0.23 -14.70
C THR A 120 4.81 -1.60 -14.49
N THR A 121 6.03 -1.81 -15.00
CA THR A 121 6.84 -3.02 -14.78
C THR A 121 7.41 -3.14 -13.37
N ASP A 122 7.50 -2.03 -12.62
CA ASP A 122 8.03 -1.99 -11.25
C ASP A 122 6.94 -2.23 -10.21
N LEU A 123 5.67 -2.24 -10.65
CA LEU A 123 4.50 -2.33 -9.79
C LEU A 123 3.88 -3.73 -9.86
N SER A 124 3.41 -4.19 -8.74
CA SER A 124 2.60 -5.41 -8.60
C SER A 124 1.19 -5.06 -8.13
N ASP A 125 0.25 -6.00 -8.35
CA ASP A 125 -1.13 -5.86 -7.83
C ASP A 125 -1.10 -5.71 -6.30
N GLY A 126 -1.49 -4.53 -5.82
CA GLY A 126 -1.41 -4.16 -4.41
C GLY A 126 -1.04 -2.69 -4.20
N LYS A 127 -0.45 -2.40 -3.06
CA LYS A 127 -0.02 -1.05 -2.66
C LYS A 127 1.22 -0.62 -3.46
N ILE A 128 1.20 0.61 -3.99
CA ILE A 128 2.41 1.27 -4.50
C ILE A 128 3.36 1.52 -3.30
N PRO A 129 4.65 1.13 -3.38
CA PRO A 129 5.55 1.12 -2.22
C PRO A 129 5.71 2.48 -1.53
N THR A 130 5.75 3.57 -2.31
CA THR A 130 5.89 4.93 -1.79
C THR A 130 4.53 5.64 -1.77
N ALA A 131 4.23 6.32 -0.67
CA ALA A 131 3.04 7.16 -0.58
C ALA A 131 3.11 8.34 -1.56
N ASN A 132 1.96 8.83 -2.01
CA ASN A 132 1.89 10.06 -2.78
C ASN A 132 2.24 11.28 -1.91
N MET A 133 2.34 12.46 -2.49
CA MET A 133 2.70 13.68 -1.76
C MET A 133 1.64 14.12 -0.73
N ASN A 134 0.46 13.52 -0.75
CA ASN A 134 -0.58 13.69 0.27
C ASN A 134 -0.49 12.61 1.38
N GLU A 135 0.66 11.95 1.51
CA GLU A 135 0.94 10.89 2.51
C GLU A 135 -0.05 9.71 2.45
N ARG A 136 -0.65 9.45 1.29
CA ARG A 136 -1.59 8.36 1.06
C ARG A 136 -0.96 7.29 0.17
N PHE A 137 -1.04 6.04 0.57
CA PHE A 137 -0.69 4.95 -0.32
C PHE A 137 -1.77 4.77 -1.39
N LEU A 138 -1.32 4.57 -2.62
CA LEU A 138 -2.22 4.25 -3.73
C LEU A 138 -2.17 2.75 -3.99
N THR A 139 -3.29 2.19 -4.44
CA THR A 139 -3.36 0.79 -4.88
C THR A 139 -3.18 0.74 -6.39
N PHE A 140 -2.31 -0.14 -6.85
CA PHE A 140 -2.16 -0.47 -8.26
C PHE A 140 -2.84 -1.81 -8.54
N SER A 141 -3.55 -1.93 -9.65
CA SER A 141 -4.18 -3.17 -10.06
C SER A 141 -4.06 -3.39 -11.57
N CYS A 142 -3.99 -4.66 -11.96
CA CYS A 142 -3.77 -5.09 -13.34
C CYS A 142 -4.87 -6.06 -13.73
N ASP A 143 -5.76 -5.67 -14.65
CA ASP A 143 -6.82 -6.51 -15.17
C ASP A 143 -6.34 -7.20 -16.46
N SER A 144 -6.13 -8.52 -16.39
CA SER A 144 -5.69 -9.32 -17.53
C SER A 144 -6.82 -9.84 -18.40
N ASP A 145 -8.08 -9.77 -17.94
CA ASP A 145 -9.25 -10.33 -18.62
C ASP A 145 -10.06 -9.29 -19.41
N ALA A 146 -9.57 -8.07 -19.45
CA ALA A 146 -10.30 -6.98 -20.10
C ALA A 146 -10.42 -7.16 -21.61
N VAL A 147 -11.64 -7.13 -22.05
CA VAL A 147 -12.17 -7.48 -23.39
C VAL A 147 -11.68 -6.52 -24.50
N GLU A 148 -10.99 -5.45 -24.21
CA GLU A 148 -10.46 -4.53 -25.22
C GLU A 148 -9.20 -5.05 -25.88
N GLY A 149 -9.38 -5.94 -26.85
CA GLY A 149 -8.29 -6.35 -27.79
C GLY A 149 -7.17 -7.19 -27.18
N GLY A 150 -7.35 -7.79 -26.00
CA GLY A 150 -6.33 -8.60 -25.31
C GLY A 150 -5.22 -7.80 -24.63
N ASN A 151 -5.38 -6.49 -24.49
CA ASN A 151 -4.45 -5.63 -23.77
C ASN A 151 -4.72 -5.68 -22.27
N VAL A 152 -3.64 -5.77 -21.49
CA VAL A 152 -3.70 -5.63 -20.03
C VAL A 152 -4.06 -4.19 -19.67
N MET A 153 -5.10 -4.03 -18.83
CA MET A 153 -5.52 -2.73 -18.30
C MET A 153 -4.97 -2.54 -16.90
N TYR A 154 -4.53 -1.32 -16.61
CA TYR A 154 -3.98 -0.95 -15.32
C TYR A 154 -4.85 0.13 -14.67
N TYR A 155 -5.00 0.04 -13.35
CA TYR A 155 -5.81 0.98 -12.57
C TYR A 155 -5.05 1.46 -11.34
N VAL A 156 -5.32 2.69 -10.95
CA VAL A 156 -4.97 3.24 -9.63
C VAL A 156 -6.24 3.34 -8.80
N ASN A 157 -6.17 2.87 -7.55
CA ASN A 157 -7.31 2.78 -6.63
C ASN A 157 -8.54 2.10 -7.25
N MET A 158 -8.32 1.09 -8.10
CA MET A 158 -9.35 0.31 -8.81
C MET A 158 -10.32 1.13 -9.70
N ALA A 159 -10.21 2.45 -9.71
CA ALA A 159 -11.12 3.38 -10.36
C ALA A 159 -10.50 4.14 -11.54
N SER A 160 -9.25 4.58 -11.40
CA SER A 160 -8.59 5.45 -12.37
C SER A 160 -7.75 4.61 -13.34
N LYS A 161 -8.23 4.40 -14.56
CA LYS A 161 -7.53 3.61 -15.61
C LYS A 161 -6.35 4.39 -16.17
N LEU A 162 -5.22 3.72 -16.35
CA LEU A 162 -4.09 4.22 -17.12
C LEU A 162 -4.42 4.10 -18.62
N VAL A 163 -4.64 5.22 -19.30
CA VAL A 163 -4.93 5.25 -20.75
C VAL A 163 -3.66 5.35 -21.59
N VAL A 164 -2.65 6.05 -21.07
CA VAL A 164 -1.26 6.02 -21.57
C VAL A 164 -0.36 5.78 -20.38
N ARG A 165 0.68 4.99 -20.58
CA ARG A 165 1.57 4.58 -19.50
C ARG A 165 3.01 4.63 -19.90
N ASP A 166 3.87 4.77 -18.91
CA ASP A 166 5.32 4.62 -19.04
C ASP A 166 5.97 5.67 -19.96
N ASP A 167 5.34 6.86 -20.10
CA ASP A 167 5.95 7.98 -20.82
C ASP A 167 7.10 8.55 -19.97
N SER A 168 8.34 8.21 -20.38
CA SER A 168 9.55 8.61 -19.69
C SER A 168 9.88 10.08 -19.95
N VAL A 169 10.19 10.81 -18.87
CA VAL A 169 10.67 12.19 -18.89
C VAL A 169 11.97 12.31 -18.10
N GLU A 170 12.70 13.42 -18.22
CA GLU A 170 14.03 13.58 -17.59
C GLU A 170 13.97 13.48 -16.05
N ASN A 171 12.88 13.91 -15.43
CA ASN A 171 12.71 13.87 -13.99
C ASN A 171 11.67 12.84 -13.52
N GLY A 172 11.40 11.80 -14.31
CA GLY A 172 10.52 10.71 -13.89
C GLY A 172 9.73 10.04 -15.00
N VAL A 173 8.48 9.70 -14.69
CA VAL A 173 7.54 9.05 -15.60
C VAL A 173 6.15 9.69 -15.49
N VAL A 174 5.45 9.77 -16.62
CA VAL A 174 4.06 10.23 -16.68
C VAL A 174 3.14 9.07 -17.07
N HIS A 175 2.07 8.89 -16.31
CA HIS A 175 0.97 8.00 -16.64
C HIS A 175 -0.31 8.82 -16.79
N THR A 176 -0.98 8.69 -17.92
CA THR A 176 -2.22 9.41 -18.20
C THR A 176 -3.42 8.65 -17.64
N LEU A 177 -4.26 9.33 -16.89
CA LEU A 177 -5.45 8.78 -16.26
C LEU A 177 -6.75 9.26 -16.91
N ASN A 178 -7.72 8.35 -17.04
CA ASN A 178 -9.07 8.67 -17.48
C ASN A 178 -9.98 9.20 -16.34
N ARG A 179 -9.50 9.22 -15.09
CA ARG A 179 -10.25 9.68 -13.93
C ARG A 179 -9.31 10.30 -12.90
N VAL A 180 -9.77 11.34 -12.22
CA VAL A 180 -9.04 11.99 -11.12
C VAL A 180 -8.98 11.05 -9.92
N ILE A 181 -7.79 10.94 -9.30
CA ILE A 181 -7.60 10.18 -8.07
C ILE A 181 -8.24 10.94 -6.91
N GLN A 182 -9.25 10.36 -6.31
CA GLN A 182 -9.94 10.87 -5.14
C GLN A 182 -9.81 9.86 -3.99
N PRO A 183 -8.82 10.00 -3.10
CA PRO A 183 -8.75 9.15 -1.91
C PRO A 183 -9.98 9.37 -1.05
N SER A 184 -10.55 8.29 -0.53
CA SER A 184 -11.67 8.39 0.39
C SER A 184 -11.29 9.19 1.64
N SER A 185 -12.15 10.12 2.04
CA SER A 185 -12.12 10.75 3.36
C SER A 185 -12.94 9.98 4.41
N ALA A 186 -13.67 8.95 3.97
CA ALA A 186 -14.46 8.09 4.85
C ALA A 186 -13.58 7.27 5.78
N TYR A 187 -14.03 7.06 6.99
CA TYR A 187 -13.43 6.08 7.91
C TYR A 187 -13.75 4.65 7.45
N LEU A 188 -12.97 3.70 7.93
CA LEU A 188 -13.14 2.29 7.53
C LEU A 188 -14.57 1.76 7.74
N PRO A 189 -15.26 2.02 8.85
CA PRO A 189 -16.66 1.58 9.02
C PRO A 189 -17.63 2.16 7.98
N GLU A 190 -17.43 3.42 7.60
CA GLU A 190 -18.27 4.07 6.59
C GLU A 190 -18.10 3.41 5.24
N LEU A 191 -16.84 3.17 4.86
CA LEU A 191 -16.49 2.52 3.61
C LEU A 191 -17.02 1.08 3.53
N LEU A 192 -16.93 0.33 4.64
CA LEU A 192 -17.51 -1.02 4.72
C LEU A 192 -19.04 -1.00 4.57
N LEU A 193 -19.72 0.03 5.11
CA LEU A 193 -21.19 0.16 5.01
C LEU A 193 -21.67 0.55 3.60
N GLU A 194 -20.82 1.20 2.81
CA GLU A 194 -21.14 1.54 1.41
C GLU A 194 -21.14 0.31 0.50
N ASP A 195 -20.33 -0.70 0.83
CA ASP A 195 -20.19 -1.92 0.02
C ASP A 195 -21.35 -2.89 0.26
N LYS A 196 -22.23 -3.04 -0.74
CA LYS A 196 -23.44 -3.87 -0.66
C LYS A 196 -23.15 -5.37 -0.65
N ASN A 197 -21.98 -5.78 -1.18
CA ASN A 197 -21.61 -7.20 -1.25
C ASN A 197 -21.25 -7.78 0.11
N ILE A 198 -21.01 -6.97 1.13
CA ILE A 198 -20.62 -7.39 2.48
C ILE A 198 -21.64 -7.00 3.55
N SER A 199 -22.91 -6.80 3.17
CA SER A 199 -23.96 -6.29 4.07
C SER A 199 -24.20 -7.18 5.28
N LEU A 200 -23.99 -8.50 5.19
CA LEU A 200 -24.11 -9.42 6.32
C LEU A 200 -22.97 -9.21 7.33
N PHE A 201 -21.74 -9.09 6.84
CA PHE A 201 -20.58 -8.78 7.69
C PHE A 201 -20.75 -7.44 8.42
N THR A 202 -21.15 -6.39 7.70
CA THR A 202 -21.33 -5.04 8.27
C THR A 202 -22.49 -4.96 9.26
N SER A 203 -23.54 -5.77 9.06
CA SER A 203 -24.61 -5.92 10.05
C SER A 203 -24.11 -6.54 11.35
N ALA A 204 -23.27 -7.55 11.28
CA ALA A 204 -22.65 -8.17 12.43
C ALA A 204 -21.62 -7.23 13.11
N LEU A 205 -20.82 -6.50 12.31
CA LEU A 205 -19.87 -5.50 12.78
C LEU A 205 -20.57 -4.41 13.61
N THR A 206 -21.71 -3.91 13.11
CA THR A 206 -22.51 -2.89 13.79
C THR A 206 -23.13 -3.45 15.08
N LEU A 207 -23.72 -4.65 15.02
CA LEU A 207 -24.35 -5.28 16.20
C LEU A 207 -23.36 -5.52 17.33
N THR A 208 -22.11 -5.85 17.02
CA THR A 208 -21.06 -6.12 18.01
C THR A 208 -20.42 -4.84 18.56
N GLY A 209 -20.77 -3.66 18.05
CA GLY A 209 -20.20 -2.37 18.47
C GLY A 209 -18.71 -2.21 18.12
N LEU A 210 -18.14 -3.13 17.34
CA LEU A 210 -16.74 -3.05 16.91
C LEU A 210 -16.51 -1.94 15.90
N ASN A 211 -17.54 -1.54 15.15
CA ASN A 211 -17.50 -0.39 14.26
C ASN A 211 -17.05 0.89 14.97
N ASP A 212 -17.49 1.12 16.22
CA ASP A 212 -17.13 2.31 16.99
C ASP A 212 -15.62 2.37 17.28
N SER A 213 -14.99 1.22 17.52
CA SER A 213 -13.54 1.13 17.70
C SER A 213 -12.77 1.46 16.41
N LEU A 214 -13.36 1.22 15.25
CA LEU A 214 -12.73 1.51 13.94
C LEU A 214 -12.85 2.99 13.53
N TYR A 215 -13.63 3.82 14.24
CA TYR A 215 -13.64 5.28 14.04
C TYR A 215 -12.46 5.97 14.76
N GLU A 216 -11.76 5.27 15.65
CA GLU A 216 -10.62 5.86 16.33
C GLU A 216 -9.47 6.10 15.35
N TYR A 217 -9.11 7.36 15.11
CA TYR A 217 -8.05 7.74 14.20
C TYR A 217 -6.76 8.15 14.91
N ILE A 218 -6.88 8.77 16.08
CA ILE A 218 -5.75 9.18 16.92
C ILE A 218 -5.72 8.33 18.17
N ASP A 219 -4.56 7.84 18.54
CA ASP A 219 -4.35 7.11 19.78
C ASP A 219 -4.21 8.08 20.95
N ASN A 220 -5.27 8.29 21.67
CA ASN A 220 -5.32 9.17 22.83
C ASN A 220 -4.50 8.66 24.03
N THR A 221 -4.01 7.42 23.99
CA THR A 221 -3.11 6.86 25.01
C THR A 221 -1.64 7.10 24.70
N TYR A 222 -1.33 7.55 23.48
CA TYR A 222 0.03 7.86 23.05
C TYR A 222 0.47 9.17 23.69
N TYR A 223 1.62 9.13 24.34
CA TYR A 223 2.30 10.32 24.85
C TYR A 223 3.72 10.35 24.28
N CYS A 224 4.11 11.49 23.77
CA CYS A 224 5.48 11.77 23.40
C CYS A 224 5.93 13.07 24.05
N ASP A 225 7.15 13.06 24.61
CA ASP A 225 7.75 14.26 25.17
C ASP A 225 7.89 15.36 24.10
N PRO A 226 7.41 16.59 24.36
CA PRO A 226 7.48 17.69 23.40
C PRO A 226 8.88 17.99 22.86
N ASP A 227 9.94 17.78 23.66
CA ASP A 227 11.30 17.98 23.20
C ASP A 227 11.72 16.89 22.18
N SER A 228 11.23 15.68 22.31
CA SER A 228 11.44 14.60 21.35
C SER A 228 10.76 14.89 20.01
N VAL A 229 9.62 15.59 20.02
CA VAL A 229 8.90 16.01 18.81
C VAL A 229 9.60 17.20 18.15
N ASN A 230 9.93 18.24 18.92
CA ASN A 230 10.38 19.53 18.37
C ASN A 230 11.88 19.61 18.15
N LYS A 231 12.68 18.99 19.04
CA LYS A 231 14.15 19.05 19.01
C LYS A 231 14.79 17.77 18.50
N GLY A 232 14.05 16.66 18.52
CA GLY A 232 14.54 15.32 18.21
C GLY A 232 15.52 14.77 19.24
N ILE A 233 15.65 13.46 19.29
CA ILE A 233 16.63 12.76 20.12
C ILE A 233 17.93 12.60 19.32
N PRO A 234 19.06 13.11 19.81
CA PRO A 234 20.33 12.97 19.12
C PRO A 234 20.81 11.51 19.17
N PHE A 235 21.32 11.01 18.06
CA PHE A 235 22.02 9.74 18.00
C PHE A 235 23.25 9.84 17.09
N HIS A 236 24.25 9.00 17.31
CA HIS A 236 25.49 9.01 16.55
C HIS A 236 25.56 7.77 15.65
N ARG A 237 25.83 7.98 14.39
CA ARG A 237 26.11 6.92 13.43
C ARG A 237 27.32 7.31 12.59
N THR A 238 28.33 6.44 12.50
CA THR A 238 29.57 6.66 11.72
C THR A 238 30.28 7.99 12.03
N GLY A 239 30.23 8.46 13.31
CA GLY A 239 30.91 9.68 13.75
C GLY A 239 30.14 11.00 13.50
N ALA A 240 28.97 10.92 12.86
CA ALA A 240 28.10 12.09 12.68
C ALA A 240 26.92 12.05 13.66
N GLU A 241 26.50 13.24 14.14
CA GLU A 241 25.29 13.39 14.94
C GLU A 241 24.07 13.52 14.02
N TYR A 242 23.06 12.71 14.27
CA TYR A 242 21.75 12.75 13.63
C TYR A 242 20.68 12.97 14.69
N ARG A 243 19.50 13.41 14.29
CA ARG A 243 18.35 13.57 15.18
C ARG A 243 17.17 12.75 14.69
N MET A 244 16.60 11.97 15.61
CA MET A 244 15.37 11.23 15.39
C MET A 244 14.22 12.02 15.99
N TYR A 245 13.25 12.40 15.15
CA TYR A 245 12.04 13.10 15.57
C TYR A 245 10.91 12.10 15.73
N TYR A 246 10.17 12.25 16.81
CA TYR A 246 9.00 11.42 17.07
C TYR A 246 7.74 12.17 16.63
N PRO A 247 6.72 11.46 16.12
CA PRO A 247 5.46 12.09 15.76
C PRO A 247 4.74 12.62 17.00
N ALA A 248 4.10 13.76 16.89
CA ALA A 248 3.30 14.34 17.97
C ALA A 248 2.09 13.48 18.32
N ASN A 249 1.52 12.80 17.33
CA ASN A 249 0.37 11.92 17.47
C ASN A 249 0.68 10.55 16.87
N ARG A 250 0.19 9.49 17.47
CA ARG A 250 0.18 8.15 16.87
C ARG A 250 -1.18 7.90 16.23
N MET A 251 -1.17 7.65 14.92
CA MET A 251 -2.39 7.34 14.18
C MET A 251 -2.76 5.88 14.38
N LYS A 252 -4.04 5.61 14.68
CA LYS A 252 -4.60 4.27 14.62
C LYS A 252 -5.03 3.96 13.20
N ARG A 253 -4.67 2.78 12.73
CA ARG A 253 -5.05 2.27 11.42
C ARG A 253 -5.50 0.83 11.55
N PHE A 254 -6.36 0.39 10.63
CA PHE A 254 -6.99 -0.91 10.71
C PHE A 254 -6.97 -1.63 9.38
N THR A 255 -7.05 -2.96 9.44
CA THR A 255 -7.34 -3.80 8.28
C THR A 255 -8.53 -4.68 8.60
N ALA A 256 -9.48 -4.75 7.68
CA ALA A 256 -10.60 -5.68 7.78
C ALA A 256 -10.49 -6.74 6.67
N LEU A 257 -10.66 -8.00 7.06
CA LEU A 257 -10.71 -9.16 6.16
C LEU A 257 -12.17 -9.62 6.13
N VAL A 258 -12.84 -9.49 4.99
CA VAL A 258 -14.30 -9.57 4.95
C VAL A 258 -14.80 -10.58 3.94
N GLU A 259 -15.76 -11.41 4.34
CA GLU A 259 -16.50 -12.28 3.45
C GLU A 259 -17.57 -11.50 2.69
N THR A 260 -17.74 -11.81 1.40
CA THR A 260 -18.92 -11.34 0.67
C THR A 260 -20.15 -12.13 1.10
N ASN A 261 -21.34 -11.56 0.85
CA ASN A 261 -22.61 -12.25 1.10
C ASN A 261 -22.68 -13.58 0.37
N LYS A 262 -22.02 -13.71 -0.78
CA LYS A 262 -21.94 -14.94 -1.57
C LYS A 262 -21.10 -15.99 -0.86
N VAL A 263 -19.94 -15.63 -0.31
CA VAL A 263 -19.08 -16.54 0.48
C VAL A 263 -19.85 -17.06 1.70
N PHE A 264 -20.57 -16.21 2.40
CA PHE A 264 -21.43 -16.66 3.50
C PHE A 264 -22.54 -17.61 3.03
N ALA A 265 -23.22 -17.28 1.92
CA ALA A 265 -24.28 -18.12 1.37
C ALA A 265 -23.78 -19.52 0.94
N GLU A 266 -22.59 -19.60 0.35
CA GLU A 266 -21.92 -20.87 0.01
C GLU A 266 -21.59 -21.72 1.24
N ALA A 267 -21.36 -21.07 2.39
CA ALA A 267 -21.19 -21.76 3.69
C ALA A 267 -22.51 -22.06 4.40
N GLY A 268 -23.67 -21.77 3.78
CA GLY A 268 -25.00 -21.99 4.36
C GLY A 268 -25.44 -20.89 5.35
N ILE A 269 -24.81 -19.74 5.33
CA ILE A 269 -25.10 -18.60 6.21
C ILE A 269 -25.80 -17.52 5.35
N HIS A 270 -27.12 -17.39 5.48
CA HIS A 270 -27.92 -16.54 4.61
C HIS A 270 -28.40 -15.25 5.28
N ASN A 271 -28.30 -15.16 6.59
CA ASN A 271 -28.77 -14.02 7.38
C ASN A 271 -27.99 -13.90 8.68
N LEU A 272 -28.26 -12.83 9.43
CA LEU A 272 -27.56 -12.53 10.68
C LEU A 272 -27.79 -13.59 11.78
N ASP A 273 -28.96 -14.23 11.80
CA ASP A 273 -29.26 -15.25 12.81
C ASP A 273 -28.50 -16.56 12.49
N ASP A 274 -28.34 -16.91 11.20
CA ASP A 274 -27.49 -18.02 10.80
C ASP A 274 -26.02 -17.74 11.20
N LEU A 275 -25.54 -16.50 11.00
CA LEU A 275 -24.19 -16.09 11.39
C LEU A 275 -23.96 -16.14 12.91
N LYS A 276 -24.96 -15.70 13.70
CA LYS A 276 -24.93 -15.81 15.17
C LYS A 276 -24.84 -17.28 15.61
N ALA A 277 -25.66 -18.14 15.00
CA ALA A 277 -25.67 -19.57 15.30
C ALA A 277 -24.33 -20.22 14.92
N TYR A 278 -23.78 -19.89 13.75
CA TYR A 278 -22.47 -20.35 13.29
C TYR A 278 -21.35 -19.94 14.25
N ALA A 279 -21.28 -18.65 14.58
CA ALA A 279 -20.28 -18.13 15.51
C ALA A 279 -20.39 -18.79 16.89
N LYS A 280 -21.62 -18.99 17.38
CA LYS A 280 -21.89 -19.69 18.65
C LYS A 280 -21.36 -21.13 18.62
N ASP A 281 -21.67 -21.90 17.57
CA ASP A 281 -21.18 -23.28 17.44
C ASP A 281 -19.65 -23.38 17.47
N VAL A 282 -18.97 -22.45 16.83
CA VAL A 282 -17.49 -22.42 16.79
C VAL A 282 -16.91 -22.00 18.14
N TYR A 283 -17.35 -20.86 18.68
CA TYR A 283 -16.69 -20.25 19.83
C TYR A 283 -17.12 -20.82 21.19
N ASP A 284 -18.29 -21.44 21.31
CA ASP A 284 -18.65 -22.22 22.51
C ASP A 284 -17.78 -23.50 22.63
N LYS A 285 -17.36 -24.09 21.51
CA LYS A 285 -16.39 -25.19 21.52
C LYS A 285 -14.99 -24.73 21.89
N MET A 286 -14.57 -23.56 21.37
CA MET A 286 -13.25 -23.01 21.65
C MET A 286 -13.10 -22.50 23.10
N TYR A 287 -14.16 -21.98 23.69
CA TYR A 287 -14.19 -21.34 25.01
C TYR A 287 -15.34 -21.88 25.84
N PRO A 288 -15.33 -23.16 26.21
CA PRO A 288 -16.44 -23.82 26.91
C PRO A 288 -16.76 -23.17 28.26
N GLU A 289 -15.79 -22.49 28.88
CA GLU A 289 -15.99 -21.74 30.12
C GLU A 289 -16.87 -20.47 29.96
N ASP A 290 -16.97 -19.93 28.75
CA ASP A 290 -17.79 -18.77 28.43
C ASP A 290 -19.12 -19.14 27.74
N ALA A 291 -19.30 -20.41 27.38
CA ALA A 291 -20.45 -20.89 26.60
C ALA A 291 -21.79 -20.58 27.27
N GLY A 292 -22.67 -19.91 26.56
CA GLY A 292 -24.00 -19.56 27.03
C GLY A 292 -24.06 -18.38 28.01
N LEU A 293 -22.92 -17.79 28.45
CA LEU A 293 -22.89 -16.71 29.43
C LEU A 293 -23.11 -15.32 28.82
N TYR A 294 -22.75 -15.14 27.56
CA TYR A 294 -22.72 -13.83 26.90
C TYR A 294 -23.53 -13.79 25.61
N ASP A 295 -24.41 -14.74 25.37
CA ASP A 295 -25.12 -14.94 24.09
C ASP A 295 -25.91 -13.69 23.63
N GLU A 296 -26.52 -12.98 24.56
CA GLU A 296 -27.34 -11.79 24.27
C GLU A 296 -26.57 -10.46 24.47
N ASP A 297 -25.33 -10.50 24.96
CA ASP A 297 -24.49 -9.33 25.15
C ASP A 297 -23.51 -9.18 23.96
N TRP A 298 -24.02 -8.68 22.84
CA TRP A 298 -23.30 -8.60 21.56
C TRP A 298 -22.04 -7.74 21.63
N THR A 299 -21.98 -6.77 22.53
CA THR A 299 -20.81 -5.87 22.67
C THR A 299 -19.73 -6.45 23.57
N ASN A 300 -20.03 -7.51 24.30
CA ASN A 300 -19.07 -8.19 25.17
C ASN A 300 -17.98 -8.89 24.33
N ARG A 301 -16.73 -8.68 24.69
CA ARG A 301 -15.59 -9.30 23.99
C ARG A 301 -15.54 -10.83 24.07
N LYS A 302 -16.35 -11.43 24.95
CA LYS A 302 -16.52 -12.87 25.12
C LYS A 302 -17.73 -13.44 24.36
N ASN A 303 -18.60 -12.57 23.83
CA ASN A 303 -19.71 -13.00 22.99
C ASN A 303 -19.18 -13.71 21.72
N PRO A 304 -19.75 -14.83 21.30
CA PRO A 304 -19.30 -15.60 20.14
C PRO A 304 -19.23 -14.76 18.84
N LEU A 305 -20.26 -13.96 18.53
CA LEU A 305 -20.29 -13.12 17.35
C LEU A 305 -19.25 -11.98 17.43
N ASN A 306 -19.03 -11.40 18.63
CA ASN A 306 -18.00 -10.40 18.83
C ASN A 306 -16.61 -10.97 18.58
N ARG A 307 -16.32 -12.18 19.10
CA ARG A 307 -15.08 -12.92 18.81
C ARG A 307 -14.91 -13.17 17.33
N PHE A 308 -15.96 -13.61 16.63
CA PHE A 308 -15.95 -13.85 15.21
C PHE A 308 -15.51 -12.56 14.47
N ILE A 309 -16.22 -11.48 14.61
CA ILE A 309 -15.90 -10.22 13.94
C ILE A 309 -14.53 -9.67 14.36
N ALA A 310 -14.20 -9.73 15.66
CA ALA A 310 -12.90 -9.22 16.15
C ALA A 310 -11.70 -10.00 15.56
N TYR A 311 -11.87 -11.26 15.19
CA TYR A 311 -10.83 -12.06 14.56
C TYR A 311 -10.53 -11.60 13.12
N HIS A 312 -11.48 -11.00 12.43
CA HIS A 312 -11.34 -10.45 11.08
C HIS A 312 -10.65 -9.08 11.04
N LEU A 313 -10.44 -8.45 12.18
CA LEU A 313 -9.93 -7.10 12.29
C LEU A 313 -8.49 -7.09 12.81
N LEU A 314 -7.62 -6.37 12.12
CA LEU A 314 -6.23 -6.15 12.53
C LEU A 314 -6.05 -4.70 12.98
N PRO A 315 -5.36 -4.44 14.13
CA PRO A 315 -5.20 -3.09 14.68
C PRO A 315 -4.07 -2.28 14.02
N TYR A 316 -3.83 -2.49 12.72
CA TYR A 316 -2.85 -1.77 11.89
C TYR A 316 -3.24 -1.83 10.41
N TYR A 317 -2.65 -0.97 9.61
CA TYR A 317 -2.81 -0.98 8.17
C TYR A 317 -1.97 -2.10 7.55
N GLY A 318 -2.56 -2.91 6.69
CA GLY A 318 -1.88 -3.94 5.91
C GLY A 318 -2.52 -4.07 4.53
N ALA A 319 -1.83 -3.58 3.50
CA ALA A 319 -2.16 -3.94 2.13
C ALA A 319 -1.69 -5.37 1.83
N ILE A 320 -2.22 -5.99 0.79
CA ILE A 320 -1.91 -7.40 0.47
C ILE A 320 -0.42 -7.68 0.33
N ASN A 321 0.35 -6.73 -0.19
CA ASN A 321 1.79 -6.85 -0.37
C ASN A 321 2.63 -6.36 0.82
N ASP A 322 2.00 -5.94 1.93
CA ASP A 322 2.68 -5.69 3.20
C ASP A 322 2.85 -6.96 4.05
N PHE A 323 2.06 -8.00 3.74
CA PHE A 323 2.10 -9.24 4.50
C PHE A 323 3.19 -10.19 3.99
N THR A 324 3.85 -10.88 4.92
CA THR A 324 4.88 -11.90 4.62
C THR A 324 6.10 -11.41 3.84
N ILE A 325 6.40 -10.11 3.89
CA ILE A 325 7.60 -9.53 3.30
C ILE A 325 8.74 -9.64 4.32
N SER A 326 9.86 -10.22 3.89
CA SER A 326 11.10 -10.16 4.65
C SER A 326 11.66 -8.74 4.61
N GLU A 327 11.98 -8.16 5.77
CA GLU A 327 12.65 -6.85 5.87
C GLU A 327 13.97 -6.77 5.09
N SER A 328 14.57 -7.91 4.76
CA SER A 328 15.82 -8.00 3.99
C SER A 328 15.62 -7.95 2.48
N GLY A 329 14.36 -7.90 1.99
CA GLY A 329 14.06 -7.99 0.55
C GLY A 329 14.42 -9.34 -0.07
N ILE A 330 14.75 -10.34 0.75
CA ILE A 330 15.07 -11.68 0.27
C ILE A 330 13.76 -12.41 0.02
N ASP A 331 13.48 -12.69 -1.24
CA ASP A 331 12.40 -13.59 -1.60
C ASP A 331 12.75 -15.02 -1.18
N TYR A 332 12.08 -15.51 -0.14
CA TYR A 332 12.24 -16.90 0.32
C TYR A 332 11.90 -17.92 -0.77
N LYS A 333 11.10 -17.53 -1.76
CA LYS A 333 10.76 -18.38 -2.91
C LYS A 333 11.97 -18.64 -3.80
N THR A 334 12.91 -17.69 -3.91
CA THR A 334 14.10 -17.80 -4.77
C THR A 334 15.31 -18.40 -4.06
N THR A 335 15.39 -18.32 -2.74
CA THR A 335 16.54 -18.80 -1.95
C THR A 335 16.36 -20.22 -1.39
N CYS A 336 15.16 -20.78 -1.44
CA CYS A 336 14.88 -22.12 -0.94
C CYS A 336 15.08 -23.16 -2.04
N ALA A 337 15.88 -24.20 -1.75
CA ALA A 337 16.06 -25.35 -2.67
C ALA A 337 14.77 -26.17 -2.95
N MET A 338 13.71 -25.92 -2.17
CA MET A 338 12.39 -26.54 -2.32
C MET A 338 11.28 -25.49 -2.14
N PRO A 339 11.12 -24.56 -3.09
CA PRO A 339 10.17 -23.45 -2.96
C PRO A 339 8.70 -23.88 -2.81
N ASN A 340 8.35 -25.05 -3.29
CA ASN A 340 6.99 -25.62 -3.21
C ASN A 340 6.64 -26.24 -1.85
N LEU A 341 7.59 -26.35 -0.92
CA LEU A 341 7.40 -27.01 0.38
C LEU A 341 7.37 -26.05 1.55
N ILE A 342 7.73 -24.78 1.35
CA ILE A 342 7.88 -23.78 2.42
C ILE A 342 7.20 -22.50 1.96
N ASP A 343 6.06 -22.22 2.56
CA ASP A 343 5.40 -20.93 2.40
C ASP A 343 6.16 -19.89 3.23
N CYS A 344 6.37 -18.67 2.69
CA CYS A 344 6.74 -17.53 3.50
C CYS A 344 5.61 -17.27 4.50
N THR A 345 5.92 -17.22 5.78
CA THR A 345 4.91 -17.19 6.84
C THR A 345 5.25 -16.12 7.86
N ASP A 346 4.23 -15.35 8.26
CA ASP A 346 4.31 -14.38 9.34
C ASP A 346 3.04 -14.41 10.21
N TRP A 347 3.09 -13.76 11.38
CA TRP A 347 2.06 -13.82 12.41
C TRP A 347 1.59 -12.44 12.80
N TYR A 348 0.29 -12.22 12.75
CA TYR A 348 -0.33 -10.93 12.93
C TYR A 348 -1.35 -10.95 14.06
N THR A 349 -1.26 -9.99 14.98
CA THR A 349 -2.24 -9.86 16.07
C THR A 349 -3.58 -9.38 15.52
N THR A 350 -4.67 -9.94 16.05
CA THR A 350 -6.04 -9.55 15.71
C THR A 350 -6.66 -8.68 16.81
N MET A 351 -7.82 -8.08 16.55
CA MET A 351 -8.58 -7.37 17.56
C MET A 351 -9.33 -8.32 18.52
N MET A 352 -9.38 -9.63 18.22
CA MET A 352 -9.83 -10.63 19.17
C MET A 352 -8.74 -10.85 20.23
N PRO A 353 -9.01 -10.60 21.51
CA PRO A 353 -7.98 -10.64 22.56
C PRO A 353 -7.26 -12.00 22.64
N GLY A 354 -5.94 -11.95 22.69
CA GLY A 354 -5.11 -13.14 22.88
C GLY A 354 -4.99 -14.03 21.66
N THR A 355 -5.36 -13.57 20.48
CA THR A 355 -5.26 -14.33 19.24
C THR A 355 -4.34 -13.68 18.21
N VAL A 356 -3.78 -14.53 17.37
CA VAL A 356 -2.99 -14.15 16.22
C VAL A 356 -3.56 -14.83 14.97
N MET A 357 -3.17 -14.31 13.82
CA MET A 357 -3.51 -14.85 12.52
C MET A 357 -2.21 -15.22 11.81
N LYS A 358 -2.14 -16.44 11.29
CA LYS A 358 -1.01 -16.88 10.48
C LYS A 358 -1.27 -16.47 9.03
N MET A 359 -0.36 -15.73 8.42
CA MET A 359 -0.41 -15.43 7.00
C MET A 359 0.73 -16.13 6.28
N SER A 360 0.44 -16.65 5.09
CA SER A 360 1.38 -17.37 4.25
C SER A 360 1.25 -16.90 2.81
N SER A 361 2.37 -16.70 2.11
CA SER A 361 2.41 -16.27 0.72
C SER A 361 3.06 -17.32 -0.19
N PRO A 362 2.35 -18.42 -0.52
CA PRO A 362 2.78 -19.32 -1.59
C PRO A 362 2.62 -18.65 -2.97
N SER A 363 3.00 -19.37 -4.05
CA SER A 363 2.91 -18.88 -5.42
C SER A 363 1.48 -18.51 -5.87
N GLU A 364 0.46 -19.08 -5.21
CA GLU A 364 -0.95 -18.88 -5.55
C GLU A 364 -1.57 -17.62 -4.91
N GLY A 365 -0.83 -16.89 -4.08
CA GLY A 365 -1.29 -15.67 -3.44
C GLY A 365 -1.12 -15.64 -1.92
N LEU A 366 -1.83 -14.76 -1.24
CA LEU A 366 -1.82 -14.63 0.22
C LEU A 366 -2.94 -15.49 0.84
N PHE A 367 -2.59 -16.29 1.86
CA PHE A 367 -3.52 -17.16 2.57
C PHE A 367 -3.44 -16.96 4.08
N ILE A 368 -4.60 -16.99 4.71
CA ILE A 368 -4.76 -16.94 6.15
C ILE A 368 -4.90 -18.36 6.67
N ASN A 369 -4.24 -18.67 7.79
CA ASN A 369 -4.34 -19.95 8.52
C ASN A 369 -4.08 -21.17 7.63
N ARG A 370 -3.19 -21.03 6.64
CA ARG A 370 -2.76 -22.14 5.77
C ARG A 370 -1.73 -23.02 6.48
N LYS A 371 -1.83 -24.33 6.27
CA LYS A 371 -0.77 -25.29 6.57
C LYS A 371 -0.28 -25.92 5.28
N GLY A 372 1.01 -25.80 5.00
CA GLY A 372 1.62 -26.17 3.72
C GLY A 372 1.45 -27.63 3.32
N VAL A 373 1.55 -27.88 2.02
CA VAL A 373 1.20 -29.15 1.33
C VAL A 373 2.12 -30.32 1.72
N ALA A 374 3.32 -30.04 2.25
CA ALA A 374 4.28 -31.08 2.68
C ALA A 374 3.92 -31.79 4.00
N SER A 375 2.85 -31.36 4.64
CA SER A 375 2.34 -31.94 5.88
C SER A 375 1.34 -33.06 5.59
N ARG A 376 1.34 -34.11 6.40
CA ARG A 376 0.28 -35.16 6.39
C ARG A 376 -1.11 -34.57 6.62
N PHE A 377 -1.19 -33.37 7.17
CA PHE A 377 -2.41 -32.63 7.47
C PHE A 377 -2.26 -31.24 6.85
N SER A 378 -2.50 -31.13 5.55
CA SER A 378 -2.57 -29.84 4.88
C SER A 378 -3.90 -29.15 5.17
N VAL A 379 -3.87 -27.85 5.48
CA VAL A 379 -5.06 -26.99 5.58
C VAL A 379 -4.91 -25.94 4.50
N ARG A 380 -5.91 -25.80 3.61
CA ARG A 380 -5.87 -24.87 2.49
C ARG A 380 -5.71 -23.43 2.98
N GLY A 381 -6.37 -23.11 4.09
CA GLY A 381 -6.49 -21.73 4.58
C GLY A 381 -7.49 -20.91 3.77
N THR A 382 -7.65 -19.65 4.14
CA THR A 382 -8.54 -18.68 3.52
C THR A 382 -7.70 -17.76 2.64
N LYS A 383 -8.02 -17.66 1.34
CA LYS A 383 -7.31 -16.76 0.41
C LYS A 383 -7.76 -15.32 0.62
N VAL A 384 -6.80 -14.40 0.62
CA VAL A 384 -7.05 -12.96 0.54
C VAL A 384 -6.98 -12.55 -0.92
N TYR A 385 -8.02 -11.92 -1.43
CA TYR A 385 -8.08 -11.52 -2.81
C TYR A 385 -7.22 -10.27 -3.09
N THR A 386 -6.55 -10.26 -4.24
CA THR A 386 -5.83 -9.10 -4.72
C THR A 386 -6.81 -7.97 -5.09
N PRO A 387 -6.36 -6.71 -5.21
CA PRO A 387 -7.23 -5.61 -5.65
C PRO A 387 -7.96 -5.90 -6.97
N THR A 388 -7.28 -6.53 -7.94
CA THR A 388 -7.88 -6.93 -9.21
C THR A 388 -8.96 -7.99 -9.03
N GLU A 389 -8.68 -9.05 -8.28
CA GLU A 389 -9.67 -10.10 -7.98
C GLU A 389 -10.86 -9.53 -7.20
N MET A 390 -10.58 -8.66 -6.22
CA MET A 390 -11.61 -8.00 -5.42
C MET A 390 -12.54 -7.15 -6.27
N LYS A 391 -11.99 -6.36 -7.20
CA LYS A 391 -12.79 -5.57 -8.15
C LYS A 391 -13.66 -6.46 -9.04
N THR A 392 -13.08 -7.52 -9.58
CA THR A 392 -13.79 -8.47 -10.46
C THR A 392 -14.96 -9.12 -9.72
N ILE A 393 -14.74 -9.59 -8.49
CA ILE A 393 -15.77 -10.20 -7.65
C ILE A 393 -16.86 -9.18 -7.32
N HIS A 394 -16.48 -7.97 -6.94
CA HIS A 394 -17.40 -6.89 -6.61
C HIS A 394 -18.35 -6.60 -7.78
N ASP A 395 -17.80 -6.40 -8.99
CA ASP A 395 -18.57 -6.08 -10.18
C ASP A 395 -19.50 -7.25 -10.58
N GLN A 396 -19.03 -8.49 -10.48
CA GLN A 396 -19.81 -9.70 -10.78
C GLN A 396 -20.95 -9.91 -9.79
N ASP A 397 -20.68 -9.82 -8.49
CA ASP A 397 -21.68 -10.06 -7.45
C ASP A 397 -22.80 -9.00 -7.50
N LEU A 398 -22.47 -7.73 -7.78
CA LEU A 398 -23.50 -6.69 -8.00
C LEU A 398 -24.33 -6.96 -9.25
N ALA A 399 -23.68 -7.36 -10.35
CA ALA A 399 -24.41 -7.68 -11.59
C ALA A 399 -25.33 -8.90 -11.42
N GLU A 400 -24.88 -9.96 -10.74
CA GLU A 400 -25.70 -11.14 -10.41
C GLU A 400 -26.89 -10.78 -9.50
N ALA A 401 -26.70 -9.83 -8.59
CA ALA A 401 -27.75 -9.30 -7.73
C ALA A 401 -28.72 -8.33 -8.45
N GLY A 402 -28.44 -7.99 -9.72
CA GLY A 402 -29.21 -7.00 -10.48
C GLY A 402 -29.05 -5.57 -9.99
N LEU A 403 -27.95 -5.28 -9.30
CA LEU A 403 -27.60 -3.96 -8.80
C LEU A 403 -26.67 -3.24 -9.80
N PRO A 404 -26.71 -1.90 -9.86
CA PRO A 404 -25.75 -1.16 -10.67
C PRO A 404 -24.36 -1.33 -10.10
N VAL A 405 -23.39 -1.62 -10.99
CA VAL A 405 -21.97 -1.66 -10.63
C VAL A 405 -21.53 -0.25 -10.30
N ASP A 406 -20.99 -0.07 -9.09
CA ASP A 406 -20.44 1.18 -8.60
C ASP A 406 -18.91 1.13 -8.49
N THR A 407 -18.29 2.20 -8.03
CA THR A 407 -16.84 2.25 -7.90
C THR A 407 -16.44 1.69 -6.54
N LEU A 408 -15.77 0.55 -6.55
CA LEU A 408 -15.18 -0.01 -5.34
C LEU A 408 -14.04 0.86 -4.84
N ASN A 409 -14.06 1.21 -3.57
CA ASN A 409 -12.96 1.88 -2.88
C ASN A 409 -12.53 1.05 -1.67
N GLN A 410 -11.32 0.51 -1.73
CA GLN A 410 -10.77 -0.39 -0.72
C GLN A 410 -10.10 0.37 0.44
N GLN A 411 -9.66 1.62 0.20
CA GLN A 411 -8.84 2.38 1.14
C GLN A 411 -9.64 3.48 1.81
N ALA A 412 -9.75 3.40 3.12
CA ALA A 412 -10.31 4.43 3.99
C ALA A 412 -9.24 5.42 4.49
N LEU A 413 -9.67 6.48 5.17
CA LEU A 413 -8.77 7.42 5.86
C LEU A 413 -7.88 6.71 6.88
N ASN A 414 -8.43 5.77 7.63
CA ASN A 414 -7.75 5.10 8.74
C ASN A 414 -7.63 3.57 8.56
N GLY A 415 -7.77 3.05 7.35
CA GLY A 415 -7.68 1.61 7.15
C GLY A 415 -7.85 1.15 5.71
N ILE A 416 -7.87 -0.16 5.57
CA ILE A 416 -8.07 -0.86 4.31
C ILE A 416 -8.89 -2.13 4.58
N TYR A 417 -9.63 -2.61 3.59
CA TYR A 417 -10.26 -3.92 3.70
C TYR A 417 -9.99 -4.79 2.48
N HIS A 418 -10.05 -6.09 2.67
CA HIS A 418 -9.84 -7.08 1.65
C HIS A 418 -10.96 -8.11 1.68
N TYR A 419 -11.42 -8.56 0.52
CA TYR A 419 -12.28 -9.72 0.41
C TYR A 419 -11.49 -11.00 0.64
N ILE A 420 -12.15 -11.99 1.22
CA ILE A 420 -11.62 -13.34 1.44
C ILE A 420 -12.55 -14.40 0.86
N ASP A 421 -12.00 -15.57 0.53
CA ASP A 421 -12.67 -16.62 -0.25
C ASP A 421 -13.35 -17.70 0.59
N ASN A 422 -13.30 -17.60 1.90
CA ASN A 422 -13.90 -18.59 2.80
C ASN A 422 -14.20 -17.97 4.16
N VAL A 423 -15.15 -18.52 4.90
CA VAL A 423 -15.49 -18.05 6.26
C VAL A 423 -14.32 -18.25 7.20
N LEU A 424 -13.81 -17.15 7.71
CA LEU A 424 -12.62 -17.12 8.56
C LEU A 424 -12.99 -17.31 10.02
N THR A 425 -12.39 -18.30 10.68
CA THR A 425 -12.62 -18.56 12.11
C THR A 425 -11.34 -18.89 12.86
N TYR A 426 -11.31 -18.56 14.15
CA TYR A 426 -10.33 -19.10 15.08
C TYR A 426 -10.94 -20.33 15.78
N ASN A 427 -10.70 -21.51 15.23
CA ASN A 427 -11.26 -22.77 15.68
C ASN A 427 -10.16 -23.72 16.19
N GLU A 428 -10.56 -24.93 16.63
CA GLU A 428 -9.64 -25.95 17.12
C GLU A 428 -8.62 -26.39 16.05
N GLU A 429 -9.01 -26.48 14.78
CA GLU A 429 -8.09 -26.79 13.70
C GLU A 429 -7.01 -25.72 13.53
N THR A 430 -7.38 -24.43 13.61
CA THR A 430 -6.44 -23.31 13.58
C THR A 430 -5.46 -23.40 14.74
N ARG A 431 -5.94 -23.58 15.96
CA ARG A 431 -5.12 -23.66 17.17
C ARG A 431 -4.21 -24.89 17.18
N ASP A 432 -4.77 -26.07 16.91
CA ASP A 432 -4.10 -27.34 17.20
C ASP A 432 -3.37 -27.92 15.98
N VAL A 433 -3.78 -27.57 14.77
CA VAL A 433 -3.19 -28.09 13.53
C VAL A 433 -2.35 -27.03 12.83
N VAL A 434 -2.93 -25.85 12.55
CA VAL A 434 -2.24 -24.81 11.77
C VAL A 434 -1.11 -24.17 12.58
N PHE A 435 -1.36 -23.79 13.83
CA PHE A 435 -0.38 -23.11 14.68
C PHE A 435 0.70 -24.05 15.23
N ASN A 436 0.46 -25.34 15.22
CA ASN A 436 1.47 -26.36 15.53
C ASN A 436 2.30 -26.80 14.32
N ASP A 437 2.26 -26.06 13.22
CA ASP A 437 3.14 -26.31 12.07
C ASP A 437 4.60 -26.05 12.43
N ARG A 438 5.51 -26.77 11.77
CA ARG A 438 6.95 -26.61 12.01
C ARG A 438 7.40 -25.26 11.48
N ILE A 439 7.85 -24.40 12.37
CA ILE A 439 8.56 -23.18 11.99
C ILE A 439 9.93 -23.60 11.44
N ARG A 440 10.17 -23.31 10.18
CA ARG A 440 11.48 -23.54 9.55
C ARG A 440 12.22 -22.21 9.49
N TRP A 441 13.28 -22.09 10.27
CA TRP A 441 14.18 -20.97 10.23
C TRP A 441 15.24 -21.17 9.15
N ASN A 442 15.50 -20.19 8.32
CA ASN A 442 16.65 -20.19 7.44
C ASN A 442 17.87 -19.73 8.25
N VAL A 443 18.72 -20.66 8.63
CA VAL A 443 19.92 -20.40 9.46
C VAL A 443 20.91 -19.46 8.75
N VAL A 444 20.87 -19.38 7.43
CA VAL A 444 21.77 -18.53 6.62
C VAL A 444 21.47 -17.04 6.78
N THR A 445 20.26 -16.66 7.15
CA THR A 445 19.88 -15.26 7.37
C THR A 445 20.11 -14.76 8.81
N MET A 446 20.58 -15.63 9.70
CA MET A 446 20.86 -15.30 11.11
C MET A 446 22.35 -15.06 11.40
N SER A 447 23.24 -15.13 10.39
CA SER A 447 24.69 -14.90 10.51
C SER A 447 25.10 -13.48 10.15
#